data_d14a7615e5d7ab6d0167ee5fa02005d0
#
_entry.id   d14a7615e5d7ab6d0167ee5fa02005d0
#
_cell.length_a   1.000
_cell.length_b   1.000
_cell.length_c   1.000
_cell.angle_alpha   90.00
_cell.angle_beta   90.00
_cell.angle_gamma   90.00
#
_symmetry.space_group_name_H-M   'P 1'
#
loop_
_entity.id
_entity.type
_entity.pdbx_description
1 polymer ?
#
loop_
_entity_poly.entity_id
_entity_poly.type
_entity_poly.pdbx_seq_one_letter_code
_entity_poly.pdbx_strand_id
1 'polypeptide(L)'
;MSTVKRVYVEKKPDYAVKAKELHDEIKNYLNIDAEYVRVLVRYDIENLSEETYKKALVTVFSEPPIDMIYEGDNLPMADTDKVFSVEFLPGQFDQRADSAEQCVKLLNEDEDPIIKTATTYILSGNVTDEQLKAVMEYCINPVDSRACGMEIPETLVTEYEEPADVIVFDGFKDMAEDKLKELYDSLGLAMTFKDFLHIQKYFKGEEKRDPSMTEIRVLDTYWSDHCRHTTFSTELTNVEFDDGDYKEMLEKTFDAYRAEMKEMYKDRDDKFICLMDIALMGMKQLKAAGKLDDMEVSDEINACSIIVPVEVDGETEEWLVFFKNETHNHPTEIEPFGGAATCLGGAIRDPLSGRGYVYQAMRVTGAADPTKSLKDTLPGKLPQRKIVTTAAAGYSSYGNQIGLATGLVNEIYHPDYVAKRMEIGAVMGAAPRRAVKRLNSDPGDKIILLGGRTGRDGCGGATGSSKAHNSQSLETCGAEVQKGNPPTERKIQ
;
A
#
# COMPACT_ATOMS: atom_id res chain seq x y z
N MET A 1 22.15 -18.66 28.23
CA MET A 1 22.61 -18.47 26.85
C MET A 1 21.36 -18.25 26.02
N SER A 2 21.35 -17.25 25.19
CA SER A 2 20.19 -16.98 24.30
C SER A 2 19.88 -18.22 23.47
N THR A 3 18.60 -18.55 23.32
CA THR A 3 18.12 -19.59 22.41
C THR A 3 18.01 -19.11 20.97
N VAL A 4 18.17 -17.80 20.77
CA VAL A 4 18.10 -17.13 19.48
C VAL A 4 19.41 -17.32 18.71
N LYS A 5 19.28 -17.81 17.47
CA LYS A 5 20.37 -17.89 16.52
C LYS A 5 20.29 -16.73 15.55
N ARG A 6 21.42 -16.10 15.26
CA ARG A 6 21.50 -15.01 14.29
C ARG A 6 22.26 -15.41 13.04
N VAL A 7 21.73 -15.05 11.89
CA VAL A 7 22.35 -15.23 10.58
C VAL A 7 22.34 -13.92 9.82
N TYR A 8 23.48 -13.53 9.30
CA TYR A 8 23.61 -12.45 8.32
C TYR A 8 23.84 -13.05 6.94
N VAL A 9 23.11 -12.57 5.97
CA VAL A 9 23.21 -13.01 4.57
C VAL A 9 23.58 -11.81 3.71
N GLU A 10 24.70 -11.89 3.05
CA GLU A 10 25.24 -10.84 2.20
C GLU A 10 25.39 -11.34 0.77
N LYS A 11 24.99 -10.54 -0.20
CA LYS A 11 25.23 -10.85 -1.61
C LYS A 11 26.72 -10.75 -1.93
N LYS A 12 27.26 -11.73 -2.66
CA LYS A 12 28.62 -11.67 -3.20
C LYS A 12 28.81 -10.40 -4.04
N PRO A 13 30.01 -9.84 -4.17
CA PRO A 13 30.25 -8.53 -4.79
C PRO A 13 29.60 -8.31 -6.15
N ASP A 14 29.58 -9.36 -7.00
CA ASP A 14 28.97 -9.26 -8.34
C ASP A 14 27.45 -9.14 -8.32
N TYR A 15 26.80 -9.60 -7.25
CA TYR A 15 25.36 -9.60 -7.04
C TYR A 15 24.88 -8.56 -6.03
N ALA A 16 25.78 -7.77 -5.44
CA ALA A 16 25.49 -6.80 -4.38
C ALA A 16 24.93 -5.48 -4.92
N VAL A 17 23.84 -5.55 -5.72
CA VAL A 17 23.22 -4.39 -6.39
C VAL A 17 22.79 -3.33 -5.38
N LYS A 18 22.04 -3.72 -4.33
CA LYS A 18 21.58 -2.78 -3.30
C LYS A 18 22.71 -2.04 -2.58
N ALA A 19 23.82 -2.72 -2.33
CA ALA A 19 24.98 -2.11 -1.69
C ALA A 19 25.65 -1.08 -2.61
N LYS A 20 25.76 -1.40 -3.90
CA LYS A 20 26.31 -0.48 -4.93
C LYS A 20 25.42 0.75 -5.11
N GLU A 21 24.11 0.55 -5.24
CA GLU A 21 23.13 1.64 -5.37
C GLU A 21 23.17 2.56 -4.15
N LEU A 22 23.18 2.00 -2.93
CA LEU A 22 23.26 2.79 -1.70
C LEU A 22 24.60 3.53 -1.60
N HIS A 23 25.71 2.91 -1.99
CA HIS A 23 27.02 3.56 -2.03
C HIS A 23 27.01 4.77 -2.97
N ASP A 24 26.44 4.61 -4.16
CA ASP A 24 26.30 5.70 -5.13
C ASP A 24 25.42 6.84 -4.61
N GLU A 25 24.31 6.52 -3.91
CA GLU A 25 23.45 7.52 -3.29
C GLU A 25 24.14 8.26 -2.14
N ILE A 26 24.84 7.55 -1.26
CA ILE A 26 25.63 8.12 -0.16
C ILE A 26 26.67 9.08 -0.73
N LYS A 27 27.37 8.69 -1.77
CA LYS A 27 28.41 9.49 -2.39
C LYS A 27 27.85 10.69 -3.16
N ASN A 28 26.88 10.46 -4.05
CA ASN A 28 26.47 11.45 -5.03
C ASN A 28 25.31 12.33 -4.56
N TYR A 29 24.48 11.84 -3.62
CA TYR A 29 23.30 12.53 -3.13
C TYR A 29 23.49 13.08 -1.70
N LEU A 30 24.09 12.30 -0.80
CA LEU A 30 24.41 12.74 0.55
C LEU A 30 25.79 13.46 0.63
N ASN A 31 26.64 13.34 -0.40
CA ASN A 31 28.00 13.88 -0.44
C ASN A 31 28.89 13.34 0.70
N ILE A 32 28.77 12.06 1.01
CA ILE A 32 29.58 11.35 2.00
C ILE A 32 30.49 10.38 1.26
N ASP A 33 31.78 10.49 1.49
CA ASP A 33 32.82 9.65 0.83
C ASP A 33 33.07 8.40 1.68
N ALA A 34 32.18 7.41 1.61
CA ALA A 34 32.41 6.09 2.17
C ALA A 34 33.27 5.27 1.19
N GLU A 35 34.23 4.50 1.68
CA GLU A 35 35.11 3.67 0.85
C GLU A 35 34.29 2.53 0.18
N TYR A 36 33.46 1.84 0.97
CA TYR A 36 32.49 0.88 0.49
C TYR A 36 31.29 0.78 1.44
N VAL A 37 30.21 0.24 0.92
CA VAL A 37 28.97 -0.01 1.66
C VAL A 37 28.61 -1.49 1.52
N ARG A 38 28.22 -2.11 2.61
CA ARG A 38 27.68 -3.47 2.63
C ARG A 38 26.23 -3.42 3.13
N VAL A 39 25.39 -4.25 2.52
CA VAL A 39 23.97 -4.39 2.91
C VAL A 39 23.70 -5.87 3.11
N LEU A 40 23.33 -6.23 4.33
CA LEU A 40 23.10 -7.60 4.74
C LEU A 40 21.67 -7.77 5.24
N VAL A 41 21.07 -8.90 4.91
CA VAL A 41 19.82 -9.34 5.54
C VAL A 41 20.16 -10.08 6.82
N ARG A 42 19.61 -9.63 7.95
CA ARG A 42 19.74 -10.30 9.24
C ARG A 42 18.49 -11.13 9.52
N TYR A 43 18.68 -12.37 9.90
CA TYR A 43 17.64 -13.23 10.46
C TYR A 43 17.98 -13.53 11.91
N ASP A 44 17.05 -13.26 12.81
CA ASP A 44 17.05 -13.74 14.19
C ASP A 44 16.02 -14.87 14.25
N ILE A 45 16.44 -16.04 14.74
CA ILE A 45 15.69 -17.30 14.63
C ILE A 45 15.63 -17.96 16.01
N GLU A 46 14.45 -18.25 16.48
CA GLU A 46 14.18 -18.96 17.74
C GLU A 46 13.31 -20.18 17.47
N ASN A 47 13.37 -21.17 18.36
CA ASN A 47 12.54 -22.37 18.32
C ASN A 47 12.74 -23.20 17.04
N LEU A 48 14.01 -23.49 16.69
CA LEU A 48 14.36 -24.30 15.54
C LEU A 48 15.42 -25.35 15.92
N SER A 49 15.17 -26.62 15.57
CA SER A 49 16.12 -27.71 15.80
C SER A 49 17.42 -27.50 15.01
N GLU A 50 18.53 -28.04 15.54
CA GLU A 50 19.85 -27.90 14.93
C GLU A 50 19.92 -28.57 13.53
N GLU A 51 19.20 -29.66 13.34
CA GLU A 51 19.16 -30.37 12.05
C GLU A 51 18.44 -29.53 11.00
N THR A 52 17.24 -29.02 11.33
CA THR A 52 16.46 -28.18 10.42
C THR A 52 17.14 -26.85 10.15
N TYR A 53 17.76 -26.24 11.20
CA TYR A 53 18.54 -25.02 11.05
C TYR A 53 19.65 -25.15 9.99
N LYS A 54 20.45 -26.21 10.05
CA LYS A 54 21.55 -26.46 9.07
C LYS A 54 21.03 -26.64 7.65
N LYS A 55 19.89 -27.27 7.47
CA LYS A 55 19.24 -27.38 6.16
C LYS A 55 18.75 -26.02 5.69
N ALA A 56 18.07 -25.27 6.58
CA ALA A 56 17.49 -23.98 6.28
C ALA A 56 18.54 -22.91 5.91
N LEU A 57 19.76 -22.97 6.49
CA LEU A 57 20.84 -22.06 6.15
C LEU A 57 21.09 -21.95 4.65
N VAL A 58 21.05 -23.05 3.93
CA VAL A 58 21.41 -23.13 2.51
C VAL A 58 20.21 -23.31 1.57
N THR A 59 19.00 -23.38 2.10
CA THR A 59 17.78 -23.60 1.31
C THR A 59 16.69 -22.55 1.54
N VAL A 60 16.67 -21.92 2.72
CA VAL A 60 15.67 -20.91 3.10
C VAL A 60 16.31 -19.55 3.29
N PHE A 61 17.36 -19.46 4.11
CA PHE A 61 17.96 -18.16 4.46
C PHE A 61 18.91 -17.63 3.42
N SER A 62 19.54 -18.49 2.61
CA SER A 62 20.51 -18.08 1.59
C SER A 62 20.45 -18.90 0.32
N GLU A 63 21.05 -18.35 -0.72
CA GLU A 63 21.34 -18.97 -2.00
C GLU A 63 22.87 -19.11 -2.16
N PRO A 64 23.49 -20.25 -1.81
CA PRO A 64 24.95 -20.40 -1.76
C PRO A 64 25.74 -19.95 -3.00
N PRO A 65 25.20 -20.06 -4.24
CA PRO A 65 25.91 -19.56 -5.42
C PRO A 65 26.16 -18.05 -5.40
N ILE A 66 25.26 -17.27 -4.79
CA ILE A 66 25.25 -15.80 -4.85
C ILE A 66 25.38 -15.12 -3.48
N ASP A 67 25.27 -15.89 -2.39
CA ASP A 67 25.28 -15.37 -1.01
C ASP A 67 26.53 -15.83 -0.23
N MET A 68 26.90 -15.00 0.74
CA MET A 68 27.79 -15.32 1.85
C MET A 68 26.99 -15.30 3.15
N ILE A 69 27.34 -16.17 4.09
CA ILE A 69 26.62 -16.35 5.37
C ILE A 69 27.62 -16.09 6.51
N TYR A 70 27.14 -15.37 7.54
CA TYR A 70 27.86 -15.18 8.80
C TYR A 70 26.91 -15.51 9.95
N GLU A 71 27.35 -16.35 10.90
CA GLU A 71 26.54 -16.81 12.01
C GLU A 71 26.97 -16.15 13.33
N GLY A 72 26.01 -15.83 14.18
CA GLY A 72 26.23 -15.22 15.49
C GLY A 72 26.88 -13.85 15.37
N ASP A 73 27.91 -13.62 16.19
CA ASP A 73 28.68 -12.37 16.23
C ASP A 73 29.89 -12.36 15.29
N ASN A 74 30.01 -13.38 14.40
CA ASN A 74 31.16 -13.55 13.49
C ASN A 74 31.03 -12.70 12.20
N LEU A 75 30.44 -11.53 12.29
CA LEU A 75 30.34 -10.61 11.15
C LEU A 75 31.69 -9.90 10.94
N PRO A 76 32.38 -10.15 9.81
CA PRO A 76 33.68 -9.52 9.55
C PRO A 76 33.52 -8.00 9.39
N MET A 77 34.17 -7.22 10.24
CA MET A 77 34.21 -5.75 10.23
C MET A 77 35.61 -5.28 10.64
N ALA A 78 36.03 -4.15 10.10
CA ALA A 78 37.18 -3.43 10.59
C ALA A 78 36.80 -2.57 11.81
N ASP A 79 37.79 -2.25 12.67
CA ASP A 79 37.55 -1.40 13.86
C ASP A 79 37.07 0.01 13.49
N THR A 80 37.31 0.44 12.27
CA THR A 80 36.89 1.75 11.73
C THR A 80 35.49 1.71 11.08
N ASP A 81 34.91 0.53 10.85
CA ASP A 81 33.64 0.41 10.19
C ASP A 81 32.51 0.93 11.10
N LYS A 82 31.56 1.62 10.49
CA LYS A 82 30.32 2.03 11.14
C LYS A 82 29.20 1.08 10.76
N VAL A 83 28.43 0.64 11.74
CA VAL A 83 27.34 -0.32 11.54
C VAL A 83 26.05 0.14 12.19
N PHE A 84 24.93 -0.10 11.52
CA PHE A 84 23.59 0.00 12.10
C PHE A 84 22.66 -1.02 11.47
N SER A 85 21.58 -1.36 12.16
CA SER A 85 20.53 -2.25 11.66
C SER A 85 19.19 -1.56 11.73
N VAL A 86 18.34 -1.90 10.78
CA VAL A 86 16.97 -1.38 10.64
C VAL A 86 15.99 -2.54 10.65
N GLU A 87 15.01 -2.48 11.54
CA GLU A 87 13.91 -3.44 11.64
C GLU A 87 12.56 -2.78 11.43
N PHE A 88 11.52 -3.54 11.13
CA PHE A 88 10.16 -3.01 11.08
C PHE A 88 9.65 -2.63 12.46
N LEU A 89 8.77 -1.63 12.51
CA LEU A 89 8.06 -1.26 13.74
C LEU A 89 7.17 -2.42 14.22
N PRO A 90 6.94 -2.54 15.53
CA PRO A 90 6.01 -3.51 16.07
C PRO A 90 4.62 -3.37 15.42
N GLY A 91 4.07 -4.49 14.96
CA GLY A 91 2.77 -4.53 14.28
C GLY A 91 2.85 -4.40 12.75
N GLN A 92 3.99 -4.01 12.19
CA GLN A 92 4.21 -4.06 10.75
C GLN A 92 4.44 -5.51 10.29
N PHE A 93 3.88 -5.87 9.15
CA PHE A 93 4.04 -7.22 8.58
C PHE A 93 5.44 -7.40 7.99
N ASP A 94 6.18 -8.38 8.52
CA ASP A 94 7.48 -8.80 7.98
C ASP A 94 7.30 -9.97 7.02
N GLN A 95 7.12 -9.64 5.73
CA GLN A 95 6.91 -10.63 4.68
C GLN A 95 8.08 -11.62 4.56
N ARG A 96 9.32 -11.16 4.78
CA ARG A 96 10.51 -12.02 4.67
C ARG A 96 10.55 -13.03 5.80
N ALA A 97 10.25 -12.62 7.02
CA ALA A 97 10.16 -13.51 8.18
C ALA A 97 9.04 -14.54 8.00
N ASP A 98 7.83 -14.10 7.63
CA ASP A 98 6.68 -14.99 7.36
C ASP A 98 6.99 -16.03 6.26
N SER A 99 7.62 -15.59 5.17
CA SER A 99 8.02 -16.50 4.10
C SER A 99 9.07 -17.52 4.55
N ALA A 100 10.04 -17.09 5.38
CA ALA A 100 11.06 -17.97 5.92
C ALA A 100 10.46 -19.01 6.88
N GLU A 101 9.54 -18.61 7.77
CA GLU A 101 8.80 -19.52 8.66
C GLU A 101 8.02 -20.57 7.85
N GLN A 102 7.30 -20.16 6.82
CA GLN A 102 6.59 -21.08 5.94
C GLN A 102 7.54 -22.06 5.22
N CYS A 103 8.68 -21.59 4.72
CA CYS A 103 9.67 -22.45 4.06
C CYS A 103 10.32 -23.43 5.05
N VAL A 104 10.58 -23.04 6.30
CA VAL A 104 11.06 -23.96 7.33
C VAL A 104 10.05 -25.05 7.62
N LYS A 105 8.75 -24.72 7.73
CA LYS A 105 7.67 -25.70 7.91
C LYS A 105 7.54 -26.68 6.74
N LEU A 106 7.89 -26.25 5.51
CA LEU A 106 7.96 -27.15 4.36
C LEU A 106 9.16 -28.13 4.43
N LEU A 107 10.25 -27.74 5.12
CA LEU A 107 11.37 -28.65 5.37
C LEU A 107 11.07 -29.66 6.47
N ASN A 108 10.32 -29.24 7.49
CA ASN A 108 9.93 -30.07 8.62
C ASN A 108 8.64 -29.49 9.26
N GLU A 109 7.55 -30.23 9.13
CA GLU A 109 6.21 -29.81 9.60
C GLU A 109 6.10 -29.71 11.12
N ASP A 110 6.98 -30.41 11.86
CA ASP A 110 6.99 -30.41 13.33
C ASP A 110 7.66 -29.17 13.94
N GLU A 111 8.31 -28.31 13.12
CA GLU A 111 8.93 -27.08 13.57
C GLU A 111 7.94 -25.94 13.66
N ASP A 112 8.11 -25.10 14.66
CA ASP A 112 7.34 -23.85 14.81
C ASP A 112 8.28 -22.67 15.12
N PRO A 113 9.13 -22.28 14.15
CA PRO A 113 10.11 -21.24 14.36
C PRO A 113 9.46 -19.88 14.53
N ILE A 114 10.13 -19.01 15.32
CA ILE A 114 9.87 -17.58 15.38
C ILE A 114 11.03 -16.91 14.66
N ILE A 115 10.73 -16.15 13.61
CA ILE A 115 11.74 -15.46 12.82
C ILE A 115 11.43 -13.96 12.81
N LYS A 116 12.48 -13.15 12.99
CA LYS A 116 12.44 -11.69 12.75
C LYS A 116 13.55 -11.32 11.81
N THR A 117 13.32 -10.32 10.97
CA THR A 117 14.33 -9.83 10.05
C THR A 117 14.72 -8.38 10.30
N ALA A 118 15.94 -8.05 9.94
CA ALA A 118 16.44 -6.68 9.88
C ALA A 118 17.38 -6.53 8.68
N THR A 119 17.60 -5.31 8.25
CA THR A 119 18.65 -4.98 7.28
C THR A 119 19.82 -4.34 8.02
N THR A 120 21.02 -4.91 7.88
CA THR A 120 22.23 -4.39 8.49
C THR A 120 23.06 -3.70 7.43
N TYR A 121 23.51 -2.49 7.75
CA TYR A 121 24.32 -1.64 6.90
C TYR A 121 25.70 -1.46 7.55
N ILE A 122 26.75 -1.62 6.76
CA ILE A 122 28.15 -1.38 7.18
C ILE A 122 28.75 -0.37 6.23
N LEU A 123 29.29 0.70 6.79
CA LEU A 123 29.96 1.78 6.07
C LEU A 123 31.45 1.77 6.43
N SER A 124 32.31 1.66 5.44
CA SER A 124 33.75 1.68 5.64
C SER A 124 34.39 2.99 5.19
N GLY A 125 35.54 3.27 5.73
CA GLY A 125 36.27 4.51 5.49
C GLY A 125 36.15 5.50 6.67
N ASN A 126 36.51 6.74 6.41
CA ASN A 126 36.51 7.80 7.45
C ASN A 126 35.13 8.44 7.61
N VAL A 127 34.08 7.63 7.89
CA VAL A 127 32.74 8.12 8.11
C VAL A 127 32.58 8.64 9.54
N THR A 128 32.22 9.92 9.71
CA THR A 128 31.95 10.52 11.04
C THR A 128 30.63 10.08 11.61
N ASP A 129 30.42 10.29 12.91
CA ASP A 129 29.14 9.95 13.55
C ASP A 129 27.97 10.80 13.03
N GLU A 130 28.22 12.07 12.67
CA GLU A 130 27.23 12.93 12.04
C GLU A 130 26.86 12.43 10.63
N GLN A 131 27.86 11.96 9.87
CA GLN A 131 27.63 11.37 8.56
C GLN A 131 26.87 10.04 8.66
N LEU A 132 27.23 9.20 9.64
CA LEU A 132 26.48 7.97 9.94
C LEU A 132 25.00 8.29 10.24
N LYS A 133 24.77 9.28 11.10
CA LYS A 133 23.41 9.72 11.43
C LYS A 133 22.63 10.18 10.20
N ALA A 134 23.24 10.93 9.30
CA ALA A 134 22.62 11.35 8.05
C ALA A 134 22.27 10.16 7.14
N VAL A 135 23.13 9.13 7.08
CA VAL A 135 22.84 7.89 6.34
C VAL A 135 21.70 7.11 7.00
N MET A 136 21.68 7.02 8.35
CA MET A 136 20.59 6.38 9.07
C MET A 136 19.24 7.07 8.81
N GLU A 137 19.19 8.40 8.89
CA GLU A 137 18.00 9.21 8.60
C GLU A 137 17.53 9.02 7.14
N TYR A 138 18.47 8.81 6.22
CA TYR A 138 18.14 8.52 4.84
C TYR A 138 17.61 7.09 4.65
N CYS A 139 18.20 6.09 5.31
CA CYS A 139 17.80 4.67 5.17
C CYS A 139 16.52 4.32 5.91
N ILE A 140 16.29 4.92 7.09
CA ILE A 140 15.12 4.62 7.93
C ILE A 140 13.91 5.43 7.47
N ASN A 141 12.79 4.76 7.29
CA ASN A 141 11.51 5.42 7.15
C ASN A 141 10.73 5.27 8.47
N PRO A 142 10.54 6.36 9.25
CA PRO A 142 9.91 6.26 10.57
C PRO A 142 8.45 5.81 10.53
N VAL A 143 7.83 5.78 9.34
CA VAL A 143 6.46 5.29 9.15
C VAL A 143 6.36 3.77 9.36
N ASP A 144 7.39 3.01 8.99
CA ASP A 144 7.36 1.54 9.05
C ASP A 144 8.56 0.90 9.73
N SER A 145 9.64 1.64 9.96
CA SER A 145 10.91 1.07 10.42
C SER A 145 11.63 1.94 11.44
N ARG A 146 12.57 1.32 12.16
CA ARG A 146 13.41 1.97 13.17
C ARG A 146 14.79 1.34 13.23
N ALA A 147 15.74 2.05 13.82
CA ALA A 147 17.02 1.46 14.18
C ALA A 147 16.83 0.40 15.28
N CYS A 148 17.59 -0.69 15.19
CA CYS A 148 17.62 -1.73 16.22
C CYS A 148 19.06 -2.06 16.64
N GLY A 149 19.22 -2.64 17.83
CA GLY A 149 20.50 -3.04 18.40
C GLY A 149 21.19 -4.16 17.62
N MET A 150 22.50 -4.25 17.81
CA MET A 150 23.35 -5.33 17.25
C MET A 150 23.42 -6.54 18.19
N GLU A 151 23.00 -6.42 19.44
CA GLU A 151 22.98 -7.50 20.39
C GLU A 151 21.97 -8.58 20.02
N ILE A 152 22.32 -9.85 20.22
CA ILE A 152 21.39 -10.97 20.01
C ILE A 152 20.41 -10.99 21.20
N PRO A 153 19.08 -10.87 20.98
CA PRO A 153 18.11 -10.88 22.06
C PRO A 153 18.05 -12.25 22.73
N GLU A 154 17.59 -12.29 23.98
CA GLU A 154 17.40 -13.56 24.70
C GLU A 154 16.24 -14.37 24.15
N THR A 155 15.18 -13.69 23.66
CA THR A 155 14.02 -14.30 23.01
C THR A 155 13.43 -13.35 21.96
N LEU A 156 12.78 -13.92 20.96
CA LEU A 156 12.00 -13.20 19.93
C LEU A 156 10.52 -13.09 20.28
N VAL A 157 10.08 -13.80 21.32
CA VAL A 157 8.71 -13.71 21.79
C VAL A 157 8.49 -12.29 22.33
N THR A 158 7.50 -11.62 21.79
CA THR A 158 7.10 -10.29 22.25
C THR A 158 5.86 -10.43 23.10
N GLU A 159 5.97 -10.15 24.39
CA GLU A 159 4.82 -10.04 25.27
C GLU A 159 4.16 -8.66 25.03
N TYR A 160 2.88 -8.69 24.76
CA TYR A 160 2.07 -7.47 24.65
C TYR A 160 1.18 -7.38 25.88
N GLU A 161 1.09 -6.18 26.44
CA GLU A 161 0.03 -5.91 27.43
C GLU A 161 -1.33 -6.09 26.75
N GLU A 162 -2.27 -6.70 27.48
CA GLU A 162 -3.64 -6.77 26.98
C GLU A 162 -4.17 -5.35 26.77
N PRO A 163 -4.76 -5.05 25.61
CA PRO A 163 -5.32 -3.73 25.38
C PRO A 163 -6.47 -3.48 26.36
N ALA A 164 -6.59 -2.24 26.81
CA ALA A 164 -7.73 -1.82 27.59
C ALA A 164 -9.04 -2.04 26.81
N ASP A 165 -10.13 -2.23 27.54
CA ASP A 165 -11.47 -2.31 26.94
C ASP A 165 -11.78 -1.07 26.11
N VAL A 166 -12.61 -1.26 25.08
CA VAL A 166 -13.02 -0.15 24.21
C VAL A 166 -13.79 0.88 25.00
N ILE A 167 -13.33 2.13 24.93
CA ILE A 167 -13.93 3.27 25.62
C ILE A 167 -15.33 3.53 25.06
N VAL A 168 -16.31 3.70 25.94
CA VAL A 168 -17.62 4.30 25.66
C VAL A 168 -17.56 5.77 26.06
N PHE A 169 -18.05 6.67 25.23
CA PHE A 169 -18.04 8.12 25.52
C PHE A 169 -19.23 8.50 26.38
N ASP A 170 -19.11 8.27 27.69
CA ASP A 170 -20.15 8.55 28.66
C ASP A 170 -20.72 9.99 28.55
N GLY A 171 -22.03 10.10 28.41
CA GLY A 171 -22.75 11.37 28.26
C GLY A 171 -22.66 12.00 26.87
N PHE A 172 -22.07 11.32 25.89
CA PHE A 172 -21.93 11.84 24.51
C PHE A 172 -23.25 12.35 23.94
N LYS A 173 -24.33 11.56 24.04
CA LYS A 173 -25.63 11.90 23.48
C LYS A 173 -26.25 13.18 24.03
N ASP A 174 -25.87 13.57 25.25
CA ASP A 174 -26.37 14.77 25.94
C ASP A 174 -25.30 15.85 26.13
N MET A 175 -24.12 15.67 25.52
CA MET A 175 -23.02 16.60 25.63
C MET A 175 -23.35 17.95 24.97
N ALA A 176 -23.00 19.04 25.62
CA ALA A 176 -23.15 20.38 25.03
C ALA A 176 -22.18 20.56 23.84
N GLU A 177 -22.56 21.42 22.90
CA GLU A 177 -21.86 21.57 21.60
C GLU A 177 -20.38 22.00 21.78
N ASP A 178 -20.07 22.83 22.75
CA ASP A 178 -18.70 23.26 23.06
C ASP A 178 -17.83 22.08 23.50
N LYS A 179 -18.30 21.24 24.41
CA LYS A 179 -17.60 20.02 24.84
C LYS A 179 -17.52 18.97 23.76
N LEU A 180 -18.57 18.84 22.94
CA LEU A 180 -18.57 17.95 21.80
C LEU A 180 -17.52 18.40 20.77
N LYS A 181 -17.33 19.70 20.61
CA LYS A 181 -16.29 20.27 19.74
C LYS A 181 -14.89 19.98 20.28
N GLU A 182 -14.67 20.11 21.59
CA GLU A 182 -13.40 19.74 22.23
C GLU A 182 -13.08 18.25 22.02
N LEU A 183 -14.07 17.40 22.20
CA LEU A 183 -13.92 15.94 21.95
C LEU A 183 -13.58 15.68 20.48
N TYR A 184 -14.33 16.28 19.55
CA TYR A 184 -14.08 16.16 18.12
C TYR A 184 -12.63 16.54 17.75
N ASP A 185 -12.16 17.68 18.24
CA ASP A 185 -10.82 18.19 17.96
C ASP A 185 -9.73 17.25 18.56
N SER A 186 -10.01 16.62 19.71
CA SER A 186 -9.08 15.68 20.33
C SER A 186 -8.96 14.34 19.60
N LEU A 187 -10.00 13.95 18.86
CA LEU A 187 -10.04 12.67 18.15
C LEU A 187 -9.36 12.72 16.77
N GLY A 188 -9.13 13.89 16.20
CA GLY A 188 -8.50 14.05 14.89
C GLY A 188 -9.24 13.32 13.78
N LEU A 189 -10.57 13.49 13.72
CA LEU A 189 -11.45 12.81 12.78
C LEU A 189 -11.32 13.38 11.35
N ALA A 190 -11.60 12.54 10.36
CA ALA A 190 -11.67 12.91 8.94
C ALA A 190 -13.03 13.49 8.55
N MET A 191 -14.12 13.11 9.26
CA MET A 191 -15.45 13.70 9.09
C MET A 191 -15.50 15.17 9.53
N THR A 192 -16.49 15.90 9.07
CA THR A 192 -16.70 17.29 9.53
C THR A 192 -17.36 17.35 10.92
N PHE A 193 -17.22 18.48 11.62
CA PHE A 193 -17.92 18.67 12.90
C PHE A 193 -19.46 18.62 12.73
N LYS A 194 -20.00 19.01 11.58
CA LYS A 194 -21.44 18.88 11.28
C LYS A 194 -21.88 17.42 11.20
N ASP A 195 -21.05 16.55 10.65
CA ASP A 195 -21.31 15.11 10.62
C ASP A 195 -21.28 14.53 12.03
N PHE A 196 -20.35 15.00 12.87
CA PHE A 196 -20.25 14.57 14.27
C PHE A 196 -21.48 15.00 15.09
N LEU A 197 -22.03 16.20 14.86
CA LEU A 197 -23.29 16.65 15.42
C LEU A 197 -24.47 15.78 14.94
N HIS A 198 -24.47 15.37 13.68
CA HIS A 198 -25.48 14.45 13.16
C HIS A 198 -25.41 13.09 13.87
N ILE A 199 -24.22 12.55 14.08
CA ILE A 199 -24.00 11.31 14.83
C ILE A 199 -24.52 11.45 16.26
N GLN A 200 -24.25 12.58 16.97
CA GLN A 200 -24.80 12.79 18.29
C GLN A 200 -26.34 12.77 18.28
N LYS A 201 -26.94 13.45 17.31
CA LYS A 201 -28.41 13.44 17.17
C LYS A 201 -28.98 12.04 16.96
N TYR A 202 -28.32 11.20 16.16
CA TYR A 202 -28.70 9.84 15.93
C TYR A 202 -28.62 8.98 17.20
N PHE A 203 -27.49 9.02 17.90
CA PHE A 203 -27.33 8.27 19.16
C PHE A 203 -28.29 8.74 20.25
N LYS A 204 -28.65 10.02 20.29
CA LYS A 204 -29.64 10.56 21.21
C LYS A 204 -31.08 10.14 20.85
N GLY A 205 -31.44 10.20 19.57
CA GLY A 205 -32.82 10.00 19.11
C GLY A 205 -33.17 8.54 18.85
N GLU A 206 -32.33 7.83 18.13
CA GLU A 206 -32.58 6.48 17.64
C GLU A 206 -31.97 5.42 18.59
N GLU A 207 -30.66 5.44 18.76
CA GLU A 207 -29.93 4.46 19.56
C GLU A 207 -30.20 4.59 21.08
N LYS A 208 -30.40 5.81 21.57
CA LYS A 208 -30.69 6.16 22.99
C LYS A 208 -29.60 5.69 23.96
N ARG A 209 -28.40 5.54 23.47
CA ARG A 209 -27.19 5.17 24.23
C ARG A 209 -26.00 6.01 23.79
N ASP A 210 -24.91 5.92 24.51
CA ASP A 210 -23.64 6.54 24.12
C ASP A 210 -22.85 5.62 23.19
N PRO A 211 -22.10 6.18 22.20
CA PRO A 211 -21.28 5.40 21.29
C PRO A 211 -19.95 4.95 21.94
N SER A 212 -19.43 3.85 21.45
CA SER A 212 -18.05 3.44 21.72
C SER A 212 -17.07 4.15 20.77
N MET A 213 -15.79 4.18 21.17
CA MET A 213 -14.70 4.66 20.32
C MET A 213 -14.69 3.92 18.96
N THR A 214 -14.91 2.62 18.96
CA THR A 214 -14.96 1.81 17.72
C THR A 214 -16.05 2.30 16.78
N GLU A 215 -17.27 2.57 17.30
CA GLU A 215 -18.36 3.08 16.48
C GLU A 215 -18.04 4.43 15.88
N ILE A 216 -17.48 5.36 16.67
CA ILE A 216 -17.04 6.67 16.16
C ILE A 216 -15.97 6.51 15.06
N ARG A 217 -14.97 5.63 15.24
CA ARG A 217 -13.94 5.40 14.22
C ARG A 217 -14.46 4.74 12.95
N VAL A 218 -15.40 3.80 13.07
CA VAL A 218 -16.06 3.19 11.91
C VAL A 218 -16.87 4.22 11.13
N LEU A 219 -17.66 5.05 11.83
CA LEU A 219 -18.43 6.12 11.22
C LEU A 219 -17.50 7.16 10.57
N ASP A 220 -16.39 7.53 11.21
CA ASP A 220 -15.39 8.42 10.65
C ASP A 220 -14.82 7.88 9.32
N THR A 221 -14.55 6.58 9.25
CA THR A 221 -14.11 5.93 8.01
C THR A 221 -15.15 6.02 6.90
N TYR A 222 -16.42 5.78 7.22
CA TYR A 222 -17.53 5.91 6.26
C TYR A 222 -17.74 7.35 5.78
N TRP A 223 -17.56 8.35 6.65
CA TRP A 223 -17.72 9.77 6.33
C TRP A 223 -16.46 10.40 5.72
N SER A 224 -15.33 9.69 5.74
CA SER A 224 -14.13 10.20 5.11
C SER A 224 -14.34 10.37 3.60
N ASP A 225 -13.77 11.43 3.02
CA ASP A 225 -13.81 11.67 1.57
C ASP A 225 -12.78 10.79 0.85
N HIS A 226 -12.84 9.47 1.12
CA HIS A 226 -11.94 8.49 0.52
C HIS A 226 -12.10 8.47 -0.99
N CYS A 227 -11.01 8.57 -1.74
CA CYS A 227 -11.00 8.68 -3.20
C CYS A 227 -11.84 9.85 -3.75
N ARG A 228 -12.14 10.85 -2.94
CA ARG A 228 -12.96 12.02 -3.28
C ARG A 228 -14.40 11.70 -3.70
N HIS A 229 -14.96 10.57 -3.27
CA HIS A 229 -16.32 10.18 -3.62
C HIS A 229 -17.35 11.23 -3.21
N THR A 230 -17.25 11.80 -2.00
CA THR A 230 -18.12 12.86 -1.53
C THR A 230 -17.95 14.14 -2.35
N THR A 231 -16.70 14.57 -2.58
CA THR A 231 -16.37 15.73 -3.42
C THR A 231 -16.93 15.59 -4.82
N PHE A 232 -16.70 14.46 -5.50
CA PHE A 232 -17.17 14.21 -6.86
C PHE A 232 -18.69 14.08 -6.96
N SER A 233 -19.36 13.69 -5.88
CA SER A 233 -20.83 13.55 -5.83
C SER A 233 -21.53 14.78 -5.25
N THR A 234 -20.82 15.86 -4.94
CA THR A 234 -21.41 17.10 -4.45
C THR A 234 -22.22 17.80 -5.56
N GLU A 235 -23.44 18.23 -5.26
CA GLU A 235 -24.29 18.97 -6.19
C GLU A 235 -23.64 20.34 -6.53
N LEU A 236 -23.50 20.62 -7.82
CA LEU A 236 -23.01 21.87 -8.35
C LEU A 236 -24.21 22.75 -8.71
N THR A 237 -24.52 23.75 -7.89
CA THR A 237 -25.63 24.67 -8.09
C THR A 237 -25.26 25.91 -8.92
N ASN A 238 -23.97 26.27 -8.96
CA ASN A 238 -23.42 27.35 -9.75
C ASN A 238 -22.13 26.92 -10.42
N VAL A 239 -22.01 27.17 -11.72
CA VAL A 239 -20.80 26.88 -12.51
C VAL A 239 -20.47 28.13 -13.32
N GLU A 240 -19.28 28.66 -13.10
CA GLU A 240 -18.74 29.84 -13.76
C GLU A 240 -17.46 29.49 -14.51
N PHE A 241 -17.20 30.16 -15.61
CA PHE A 241 -16.00 29.97 -16.42
C PHE A 241 -15.20 31.28 -16.45
N ASP A 242 -13.94 31.18 -16.03
CA ASP A 242 -13.02 32.31 -16.10
C ASP A 242 -12.75 32.73 -17.55
N ASP A 243 -12.41 33.98 -17.75
CA ASP A 243 -12.01 34.48 -19.05
C ASP A 243 -10.67 33.87 -19.48
N GLY A 244 -10.60 33.39 -20.72
CA GLY A 244 -9.40 32.77 -21.27
C GLY A 244 -9.66 32.13 -22.65
N ASP A 245 -8.60 31.65 -23.28
CA ASP A 245 -8.61 31.11 -24.66
C ASP A 245 -9.56 29.90 -24.85
N TYR A 246 -9.88 29.19 -23.79
CA TYR A 246 -10.71 27.98 -23.83
C TYR A 246 -12.14 28.19 -23.32
N LYS A 247 -12.50 29.38 -22.86
CA LYS A 247 -13.80 29.65 -22.23
C LYS A 247 -14.97 29.24 -23.11
N GLU A 248 -15.01 29.70 -24.34
CA GLU A 248 -16.11 29.42 -25.26
C GLU A 248 -16.26 27.90 -25.53
N MET A 249 -15.13 27.18 -25.64
CA MET A 249 -15.13 25.74 -25.84
C MET A 249 -15.69 25.01 -24.61
N LEU A 250 -15.26 25.39 -23.42
CA LEU A 250 -15.72 24.81 -22.15
C LEU A 250 -17.21 25.06 -21.91
N GLU A 251 -17.67 26.30 -22.15
CA GLU A 251 -19.10 26.67 -22.05
C GLU A 251 -19.96 25.82 -22.99
N LYS A 252 -19.57 25.71 -24.25
CA LYS A 252 -20.27 24.86 -25.24
C LYS A 252 -20.32 23.39 -24.82
N THR A 253 -19.21 22.88 -24.28
CA THR A 253 -19.13 21.48 -23.83
C THR A 253 -20.03 21.24 -22.61
N PHE A 254 -20.07 22.20 -21.70
CA PHE A 254 -20.94 22.11 -20.51
C PHE A 254 -22.44 22.25 -20.87
N ASP A 255 -22.77 23.11 -21.82
CA ASP A 255 -24.15 23.23 -22.32
C ASP A 255 -24.60 21.95 -23.05
N ALA A 256 -23.69 21.32 -23.82
CA ALA A 256 -23.98 20.03 -24.43
C ALA A 256 -24.23 18.94 -23.38
N TYR A 257 -23.41 18.89 -22.32
CA TYR A 257 -23.62 18.00 -21.17
C TYR A 257 -24.98 18.23 -20.50
N ARG A 258 -25.37 19.50 -20.26
CA ARG A 258 -26.68 19.83 -19.65
C ARG A 258 -27.85 19.42 -20.53
N ALA A 259 -27.73 19.53 -21.83
CA ALA A 259 -28.75 19.08 -22.78
C ALA A 259 -28.88 17.54 -22.74
N GLU A 260 -27.76 16.84 -22.78
CA GLU A 260 -27.70 15.38 -22.69
C GLU A 260 -28.24 14.85 -21.37
N MET A 261 -27.88 15.49 -20.26
CA MET A 261 -28.37 15.13 -18.92
C MET A 261 -29.90 15.19 -18.85
N LYS A 262 -30.53 16.21 -19.43
CA LYS A 262 -31.99 16.34 -19.47
C LYS A 262 -32.65 15.21 -20.26
N GLU A 263 -32.08 14.79 -21.38
CA GLU A 263 -32.62 13.69 -22.18
C GLU A 263 -32.37 12.34 -21.50
N MET A 264 -31.18 12.12 -20.98
CA MET A 264 -30.76 10.87 -20.33
C MET A 264 -31.56 10.57 -19.05
N TYR A 265 -31.93 11.61 -18.31
CA TYR A 265 -32.62 11.50 -17.03
C TYR A 265 -34.05 12.08 -17.03
N LYS A 266 -34.70 12.16 -18.20
CA LYS A 266 -36.04 12.74 -18.33
C LYS A 266 -37.09 12.13 -17.40
N ASP A 267 -36.93 10.87 -16.99
CA ASP A 267 -37.83 10.15 -16.10
C ASP A 267 -37.28 10.04 -14.65
N ARG A 268 -36.32 10.89 -14.27
CA ARG A 268 -35.63 10.87 -12.97
C ARG A 268 -35.48 12.26 -12.38
N ASP A 269 -36.15 12.47 -11.24
CA ASP A 269 -36.13 13.75 -10.50
C ASP A 269 -34.96 13.83 -9.47
N ASP A 270 -34.28 12.71 -9.22
CA ASP A 270 -33.21 12.58 -8.21
C ASP A 270 -31.83 12.92 -8.75
N LYS A 271 -31.70 13.35 -10.00
CA LYS A 271 -30.43 13.65 -10.66
C LYS A 271 -30.08 15.13 -10.62
N PHE A 272 -28.86 15.40 -10.20
CA PHE A 272 -28.28 16.74 -10.15
C PHE A 272 -26.90 16.76 -10.83
N ILE A 273 -26.43 17.96 -11.13
CA ILE A 273 -25.10 18.16 -11.75
C ILE A 273 -24.04 17.94 -10.67
N CYS A 274 -23.10 17.02 -10.93
CA CYS A 274 -21.91 16.79 -10.10
C CYS A 274 -20.75 16.33 -10.98
N LEU A 275 -19.52 16.40 -10.46
CA LEU A 275 -18.32 16.01 -11.21
C LEU A 275 -18.38 14.54 -11.65
N MET A 276 -18.90 13.65 -10.81
CA MET A 276 -19.06 12.23 -11.13
C MET A 276 -20.01 12.02 -12.30
N ASP A 277 -21.13 12.74 -12.35
CA ASP A 277 -22.07 12.61 -13.47
C ASP A 277 -21.47 13.14 -14.78
N ILE A 278 -20.77 14.26 -14.73
CA ILE A 278 -20.03 14.80 -15.89
C ILE A 278 -19.03 13.77 -16.40
N ALA A 279 -18.25 13.16 -15.53
CA ALA A 279 -17.24 12.15 -15.89
C ALA A 279 -17.85 10.89 -16.53
N LEU A 280 -19.03 10.48 -16.07
CA LEU A 280 -19.70 9.25 -16.52
C LEU A 280 -20.63 9.46 -17.75
N MET A 281 -20.94 10.69 -18.12
CA MET A 281 -21.94 10.96 -19.17
C MET A 281 -21.56 10.33 -20.50
N GLY A 282 -20.31 10.43 -20.94
CA GLY A 282 -19.84 9.83 -22.18
C GLY A 282 -20.01 8.30 -22.21
N MET A 283 -19.73 7.62 -21.11
CA MET A 283 -19.96 6.18 -20.99
C MET A 283 -21.47 5.84 -21.09
N LYS A 284 -22.34 6.62 -20.43
CA LYS A 284 -23.78 6.43 -20.48
C LYS A 284 -24.34 6.63 -21.88
N GLN A 285 -23.86 7.62 -22.62
CA GLN A 285 -24.20 7.84 -24.03
C GLN A 285 -23.81 6.67 -24.92
N LEU A 286 -22.58 6.16 -24.75
CA LEU A 286 -22.10 4.99 -25.50
C LEU A 286 -22.94 3.75 -25.20
N LYS A 287 -23.33 3.56 -23.94
CA LYS A 287 -24.19 2.46 -23.52
C LYS A 287 -25.60 2.59 -24.14
N ALA A 288 -26.22 3.79 -24.09
CA ALA A 288 -27.50 4.06 -24.69
C ALA A 288 -27.50 3.88 -26.24
N ALA A 289 -26.36 4.11 -26.87
CA ALA A 289 -26.18 3.89 -28.31
C ALA A 289 -25.82 2.43 -28.67
N GLY A 290 -25.84 1.47 -27.75
CA GLY A 290 -25.51 0.07 -27.98
C GLY A 290 -24.04 -0.19 -28.33
N LYS A 291 -23.13 0.71 -27.92
CA LYS A 291 -21.70 0.59 -28.23
C LYS A 291 -20.90 -0.09 -27.11
N LEU A 292 -21.59 -0.53 -26.07
CA LEU A 292 -21.00 -1.25 -24.93
C LEU A 292 -21.76 -2.56 -24.67
N ASP A 293 -22.33 -3.18 -25.72
CA ASP A 293 -23.11 -4.40 -25.61
C ASP A 293 -22.23 -5.63 -25.30
N ASP A 294 -20.92 -5.52 -25.53
CA ASP A 294 -19.90 -6.50 -25.17
C ASP A 294 -19.46 -6.39 -23.68
N MET A 295 -19.89 -5.34 -22.97
CA MET A 295 -19.59 -5.20 -21.55
C MET A 295 -20.39 -6.23 -20.74
N GLU A 296 -19.71 -7.01 -19.90
CA GLU A 296 -20.38 -7.89 -18.94
C GLU A 296 -21.17 -7.07 -17.92
N VAL A 297 -22.43 -7.40 -17.73
CA VAL A 297 -23.26 -6.82 -16.67
C VAL A 297 -23.34 -7.83 -15.51
N SER A 298 -22.85 -7.43 -14.34
CA SER A 298 -22.78 -8.25 -13.14
C SER A 298 -22.94 -7.36 -11.89
N ASP A 299 -23.40 -7.94 -10.80
CA ASP A 299 -23.39 -7.30 -9.47
C ASP A 299 -21.98 -7.18 -8.89
N GLU A 300 -21.02 -7.95 -9.40
CA GLU A 300 -19.60 -7.85 -9.05
C GLU A 300 -18.93 -6.81 -9.95
N ILE A 301 -18.58 -5.65 -9.40
CA ILE A 301 -18.10 -4.48 -10.13
C ILE A 301 -16.65 -4.09 -9.78
N ASN A 302 -15.88 -4.99 -9.20
CA ASN A 302 -14.49 -4.71 -8.78
C ASN A 302 -13.53 -4.46 -9.97
N ALA A 303 -13.79 -5.08 -11.11
CA ALA A 303 -13.08 -4.86 -12.36
C ALA A 303 -14.07 -4.74 -13.52
N CYS A 304 -13.74 -3.91 -14.51
CA CYS A 304 -14.51 -3.89 -15.76
C CYS A 304 -14.17 -5.12 -16.59
N SER A 305 -15.18 -5.78 -17.17
CA SER A 305 -14.98 -6.91 -18.07
C SER A 305 -15.80 -6.79 -19.34
N ILE A 306 -15.22 -7.26 -20.44
CA ILE A 306 -15.88 -7.36 -21.74
C ILE A 306 -15.89 -8.80 -22.24
N ILE A 307 -16.90 -9.15 -23.02
CA ILE A 307 -17.02 -10.48 -23.64
C ILE A 307 -16.30 -10.44 -24.99
N VAL A 308 -15.32 -11.31 -25.14
CA VAL A 308 -14.50 -11.38 -26.36
C VAL A 308 -14.56 -12.81 -26.92
N PRO A 309 -14.86 -12.98 -28.23
CA PRO A 309 -14.71 -14.28 -28.88
C PRO A 309 -13.23 -14.62 -29.07
N VAL A 310 -12.81 -15.78 -28.60
CA VAL A 310 -11.43 -16.29 -28.70
C VAL A 310 -11.45 -17.64 -29.40
N GLU A 311 -10.55 -17.83 -30.36
CA GLU A 311 -10.36 -19.10 -31.02
C GLU A 311 -9.41 -19.99 -30.21
N VAL A 312 -9.90 -21.13 -29.74
CA VAL A 312 -9.18 -22.11 -28.95
C VAL A 312 -9.29 -23.49 -29.62
N ASP A 313 -8.19 -24.07 -30.05
CA ASP A 313 -8.13 -25.37 -30.70
C ASP A 313 -9.08 -25.50 -31.92
N GLY A 314 -9.33 -24.40 -32.62
CA GLY A 314 -10.21 -24.35 -33.81
C GLY A 314 -11.70 -24.16 -33.51
N GLU A 315 -12.07 -23.98 -32.26
CA GLU A 315 -13.42 -23.62 -31.82
C GLU A 315 -13.46 -22.23 -31.23
N THR A 316 -14.55 -21.47 -31.48
CA THR A 316 -14.71 -20.13 -30.90
C THR A 316 -15.36 -20.24 -29.53
N GLU A 317 -14.67 -19.76 -28.49
CA GLU A 317 -15.17 -19.65 -27.12
C GLU A 317 -15.39 -18.19 -26.73
N GLU A 318 -16.37 -17.92 -25.87
CA GLU A 318 -16.49 -16.62 -25.21
C GLU A 318 -15.58 -16.55 -23.98
N TRP A 319 -14.78 -15.48 -23.93
CA TRP A 319 -13.92 -15.16 -22.81
C TRP A 319 -14.31 -13.83 -22.20
N LEU A 320 -14.08 -13.67 -20.92
CA LEU A 320 -14.08 -12.38 -20.23
C LEU A 320 -12.66 -11.84 -20.21
N VAL A 321 -12.50 -10.62 -20.70
CA VAL A 321 -11.26 -9.86 -20.56
C VAL A 321 -11.50 -8.76 -19.53
N PHE A 322 -10.73 -8.78 -18.46
CA PHE A 322 -10.84 -7.87 -17.33
C PHE A 322 -9.83 -6.74 -17.45
N PHE A 323 -10.24 -5.56 -17.05
CA PHE A 323 -9.36 -4.42 -16.85
C PHE A 323 -9.62 -3.81 -15.48
N LYS A 324 -8.54 -3.57 -14.74
CA LYS A 324 -8.57 -2.83 -13.48
C LYS A 324 -7.42 -1.83 -13.46
N ASN A 325 -7.72 -0.62 -13.00
CA ASN A 325 -6.70 0.33 -12.57
C ASN A 325 -6.96 0.73 -11.12
N GLU A 326 -5.87 0.96 -10.38
CA GLU A 326 -5.88 1.35 -8.98
C GLU A 326 -4.98 2.54 -8.77
N THR A 327 -5.44 3.55 -8.05
CA THR A 327 -4.61 4.67 -7.61
C THR A 327 -4.22 4.47 -6.16
N HIS A 328 -2.91 4.53 -5.86
CA HIS A 328 -2.38 4.27 -4.53
C HIS A 328 -1.40 5.37 -4.09
N ASN A 329 -1.88 6.62 -4.18
CA ASN A 329 -1.06 7.82 -4.05
C ASN A 329 -0.52 8.02 -2.64
N HIS A 330 -1.41 8.02 -1.63
CA HIS A 330 -1.06 8.31 -0.23
C HIS A 330 -0.13 7.24 0.38
N PRO A 331 -0.41 5.94 0.30
CA PRO A 331 0.50 4.93 0.83
C PRO A 331 1.88 4.96 0.17
N THR A 332 1.94 5.22 -1.14
CA THR A 332 3.22 5.34 -1.87
C THR A 332 4.00 6.60 -1.50
N GLU A 333 3.32 7.68 -1.12
CA GLU A 333 3.97 8.89 -0.63
C GLU A 333 4.66 8.68 0.73
N ILE A 334 4.04 7.94 1.64
CA ILE A 334 4.54 7.75 3.01
C ILE A 334 5.47 6.54 3.16
N GLU A 335 5.21 5.45 2.45
CA GLU A 335 6.05 4.26 2.39
C GLU A 335 6.07 3.74 0.95
N PRO A 336 7.03 4.25 0.13
CA PRO A 336 6.97 4.08 -1.32
C PRO A 336 7.15 2.63 -1.78
N PHE A 337 7.90 1.78 -1.06
CA PHE A 337 8.07 0.38 -1.45
C PHE A 337 6.77 -0.41 -1.31
N GLY A 338 6.20 -0.46 -0.11
CA GLY A 338 4.98 -1.19 0.17
C GLY A 338 3.77 -0.56 -0.51
N GLY A 339 3.71 0.77 -0.57
CA GLY A 339 2.63 1.48 -1.25
C GLY A 339 2.54 1.14 -2.74
N ALA A 340 3.65 1.21 -3.47
CA ALA A 340 3.68 0.83 -4.89
C ALA A 340 3.49 -0.68 -5.12
N ALA A 341 4.06 -1.51 -4.24
CA ALA A 341 3.86 -2.96 -4.26
C ALA A 341 2.38 -3.32 -4.10
N THR A 342 1.72 -2.75 -3.08
CA THR A 342 0.30 -3.00 -2.81
C THR A 342 -0.61 -2.40 -3.88
N CYS A 343 -0.22 -1.31 -4.54
CA CYS A 343 -0.91 -0.77 -5.71
C CYS A 343 -1.09 -1.85 -6.80
N LEU A 344 -0.01 -2.56 -7.13
CA LEU A 344 -0.09 -3.68 -8.07
C LEU A 344 -0.90 -4.84 -7.49
N GLY A 345 -0.65 -5.23 -6.24
CA GLY A 345 -1.36 -6.32 -5.57
C GLY A 345 -2.88 -6.09 -5.52
N GLY A 346 -3.31 -4.86 -5.18
CA GLY A 346 -4.73 -4.47 -5.20
C GLY A 346 -5.34 -4.57 -6.59
N ALA A 347 -4.62 -4.06 -7.60
CA ALA A 347 -5.07 -4.14 -8.98
C ALA A 347 -5.24 -5.59 -9.46
N ILE A 348 -4.39 -6.53 -9.01
CA ILE A 348 -4.49 -7.96 -9.35
C ILE A 348 -5.68 -8.61 -8.63
N ARG A 349 -5.89 -8.32 -7.35
CA ARG A 349 -6.96 -8.94 -6.54
C ARG A 349 -8.35 -8.70 -7.08
N ASP A 350 -8.61 -7.58 -7.73
CA ASP A 350 -9.94 -7.25 -8.23
C ASP A 350 -10.38 -8.13 -9.41
N PRO A 351 -9.61 -8.29 -10.51
CA PRO A 351 -9.93 -9.28 -11.53
C PRO A 351 -9.91 -10.71 -10.99
N LEU A 352 -9.02 -11.04 -10.05
CA LEU A 352 -8.95 -12.35 -9.41
C LEU A 352 -10.25 -12.64 -8.63
N SER A 353 -10.80 -11.67 -7.90
CA SER A 353 -12.10 -11.80 -7.24
C SER A 353 -13.22 -12.07 -8.26
N GLY A 354 -13.09 -11.50 -9.46
CA GLY A 354 -13.95 -11.76 -10.61
C GLY A 354 -13.68 -13.07 -11.35
N ARG A 355 -12.77 -13.92 -10.86
CA ARG A 355 -12.29 -15.22 -11.43
C ARG A 355 -11.39 -15.04 -12.67
N GLY A 356 -10.87 -13.83 -12.89
CA GLY A 356 -9.91 -13.57 -13.98
C GLY A 356 -8.48 -13.88 -13.57
N TYR A 357 -7.72 -14.57 -14.43
CA TYR A 357 -6.28 -14.70 -14.30
C TYR A 357 -5.59 -13.47 -14.87
N VAL A 358 -4.81 -12.77 -14.05
CA VAL A 358 -4.07 -11.57 -14.48
C VAL A 358 -2.78 -11.97 -15.18
N TYR A 359 -2.58 -11.48 -16.39
CA TYR A 359 -1.44 -11.86 -17.24
C TYR A 359 -0.55 -10.68 -17.63
N GLN A 360 -0.98 -9.42 -17.43
CA GLN A 360 -0.20 -8.23 -17.76
C GLN A 360 -0.48 -7.10 -16.79
N ALA A 361 0.59 -6.39 -16.38
CA ALA A 361 0.52 -5.15 -15.61
C ALA A 361 0.96 -3.95 -16.44
N MET A 362 0.53 -2.78 -16.01
CA MET A 362 0.93 -1.46 -16.50
C MET A 362 1.11 -0.52 -15.31
N ARG A 363 1.98 0.49 -15.45
CA ARG A 363 2.24 1.47 -14.40
C ARG A 363 2.30 2.88 -14.99
N VAL A 364 1.55 3.81 -14.42
CA VAL A 364 1.62 5.23 -14.74
C VAL A 364 1.81 6.02 -13.47
N THR A 365 2.79 6.91 -13.44
CA THR A 365 3.12 7.68 -12.24
C THR A 365 3.27 9.17 -12.54
N GLY A 366 3.04 9.99 -11.51
CA GLY A 366 3.36 11.40 -11.49
C GLY A 366 4.26 11.71 -10.29
N ALA A 367 5.40 12.32 -10.53
CA ALA A 367 6.39 12.66 -9.52
C ALA A 367 6.95 14.07 -9.73
N ALA A 368 7.45 14.69 -8.66
CA ALA A 368 8.28 15.85 -8.81
C ALA A 368 9.71 15.43 -9.21
N ASP A 369 10.57 16.41 -9.46
CA ASP A 369 11.92 16.19 -9.96
C ASP A 369 12.78 15.38 -8.97
N PRO A 370 13.18 14.13 -9.28
CA PRO A 370 13.98 13.27 -8.41
C PRO A 370 15.45 13.71 -8.32
N THR A 371 15.88 14.67 -9.12
CA THR A 371 17.26 15.18 -9.10
C THR A 371 17.45 16.33 -8.11
N LYS A 372 16.36 16.82 -7.49
CA LYS A 372 16.42 17.86 -6.47
C LYS A 372 17.27 17.43 -5.28
N SER A 373 17.98 18.41 -4.71
CA SER A 373 18.80 18.21 -3.52
C SER A 373 17.96 17.76 -2.32
N LEU A 374 18.56 16.99 -1.42
CA LEU A 374 17.93 16.63 -0.14
C LEU A 374 17.45 17.86 0.65
N LYS A 375 18.15 18.98 0.55
CA LYS A 375 17.79 20.25 1.21
C LYS A 375 16.49 20.86 0.71
N ASP A 376 16.04 20.49 -0.48
CA ASP A 376 14.80 20.98 -1.09
C ASP A 376 13.59 20.11 -0.69
N THR A 377 13.79 19.10 0.19
CA THR A 377 12.71 18.26 0.70
C THR A 377 11.77 19.06 1.59
N LEU A 378 10.47 18.97 1.33
CA LEU A 378 9.46 19.61 2.16
C LEU A 378 9.40 18.97 3.57
N PRO A 379 9.16 19.77 4.63
CA PRO A 379 8.98 19.24 5.98
C PRO A 379 7.87 18.17 6.03
N GLY A 380 8.12 17.07 6.73
CA GLY A 380 7.18 15.96 6.87
C GLY A 380 7.02 15.09 5.62
N LYS A 381 7.94 15.19 4.65
CA LYS A 381 7.94 14.36 3.44
C LYS A 381 9.27 13.64 3.25
N LEU A 382 9.21 12.53 2.52
CA LEU A 382 10.40 11.85 2.04
C LEU A 382 11.00 12.61 0.84
N PRO A 383 12.33 12.50 0.61
CA PRO A 383 12.97 13.07 -0.58
C PRO A 383 12.38 12.49 -1.87
N GLN A 384 12.16 13.33 -2.89
CA GLN A 384 11.57 12.89 -4.16
C GLN A 384 12.34 11.75 -4.82
N ARG A 385 13.67 11.79 -4.78
CA ARG A 385 14.51 10.69 -5.27
C ARG A 385 14.18 9.38 -4.57
N LYS A 386 14.10 9.38 -3.24
CA LYS A 386 13.76 8.19 -2.45
C LYS A 386 12.38 7.65 -2.80
N ILE A 387 11.38 8.53 -2.92
CA ILE A 387 10.02 8.12 -3.30
C ILE A 387 10.02 7.44 -4.68
N VAL A 388 10.64 8.07 -5.69
CA VAL A 388 10.63 7.58 -7.08
C VAL A 388 11.34 6.22 -7.19
N THR A 389 12.57 6.12 -6.68
CA THR A 389 13.38 4.90 -6.82
C THR A 389 12.80 3.74 -6.01
N THR A 390 12.37 4.02 -4.78
CA THR A 390 11.83 2.99 -3.88
C THR A 390 10.44 2.50 -4.33
N ALA A 391 9.59 3.38 -4.87
CA ALA A 391 8.30 3.00 -5.45
C ALA A 391 8.49 2.10 -6.69
N ALA A 392 9.45 2.44 -7.56
CA ALA A 392 9.78 1.60 -8.71
C ALA A 392 10.26 0.20 -8.28
N ALA A 393 11.12 0.14 -7.25
CA ALA A 393 11.58 -1.12 -6.68
C ALA A 393 10.44 -1.95 -6.07
N GLY A 394 9.50 -1.32 -5.36
CA GLY A 394 8.35 -1.99 -4.75
C GLY A 394 7.42 -2.61 -5.79
N TYR A 395 7.06 -1.84 -6.82
CA TYR A 395 6.22 -2.32 -7.92
C TYR A 395 6.86 -3.49 -8.66
N SER A 396 8.15 -3.34 -9.01
CA SER A 396 8.94 -4.39 -9.67
C SER A 396 9.07 -5.65 -8.80
N SER A 397 9.29 -5.49 -7.49
CA SER A 397 9.40 -6.60 -6.55
C SER A 397 8.12 -7.43 -6.50
N TYR A 398 6.96 -6.78 -6.44
CA TYR A 398 5.67 -7.48 -6.45
C TYR A 398 5.47 -8.26 -7.75
N GLY A 399 5.66 -7.60 -8.88
CA GLY A 399 5.54 -8.24 -10.20
C GLY A 399 6.46 -9.45 -10.38
N ASN A 400 7.71 -9.33 -9.94
CA ASN A 400 8.68 -10.43 -10.01
C ASN A 400 8.28 -11.63 -9.15
N GLN A 401 7.76 -11.39 -7.93
CA GLN A 401 7.37 -12.46 -7.03
C GLN A 401 6.11 -13.19 -7.50
N ILE A 402 5.19 -12.50 -8.14
CA ILE A 402 3.97 -13.11 -8.70
C ILE A 402 4.17 -13.67 -10.11
N GLY A 403 5.28 -13.31 -10.77
CA GLY A 403 5.58 -13.74 -12.14
C GLY A 403 4.82 -12.94 -13.20
N LEU A 404 4.52 -11.68 -12.93
CA LEU A 404 3.74 -10.80 -13.80
C LEU A 404 4.61 -9.72 -14.44
N ALA A 405 4.64 -9.66 -15.76
CA ALA A 405 5.36 -8.64 -16.51
C ALA A 405 4.60 -7.31 -16.52
N THR A 406 5.33 -6.20 -16.34
CA THR A 406 4.81 -4.84 -16.55
C THR A 406 5.10 -4.40 -17.98
N GLY A 407 4.10 -4.48 -18.86
CA GLY A 407 4.25 -4.23 -20.29
C GLY A 407 4.32 -2.75 -20.67
N LEU A 408 3.88 -1.84 -19.78
CA LEU A 408 3.95 -0.39 -19.96
C LEU A 408 4.36 0.26 -18.66
N VAL A 409 5.39 1.10 -18.70
CA VAL A 409 5.76 2.01 -17.61
C VAL A 409 5.88 3.42 -18.18
N ASN A 410 5.13 4.36 -17.63
CA ASN A 410 5.19 5.76 -17.99
C ASN A 410 5.25 6.64 -16.75
N GLU A 411 6.34 7.37 -16.56
CA GLU A 411 6.51 8.33 -15.47
C GLU A 411 6.46 9.76 -16.02
N ILE A 412 5.62 10.60 -15.42
CA ILE A 412 5.44 12.01 -15.73
C ILE A 412 6.03 12.83 -14.60
N TYR A 413 6.88 13.79 -14.92
CA TYR A 413 7.50 14.68 -13.95
C TYR A 413 6.92 16.07 -14.05
N HIS A 414 6.39 16.58 -12.93
CA HIS A 414 5.86 17.94 -12.83
C HIS A 414 6.09 18.49 -11.43
N PRO A 415 6.47 19.77 -11.27
CA PRO A 415 6.76 20.35 -9.96
C PRO A 415 5.64 20.19 -8.92
N ASP A 416 4.38 20.25 -9.35
CA ASP A 416 3.23 20.18 -8.45
C ASP A 416 3.04 18.80 -7.80
N TYR A 417 3.62 17.74 -8.37
CA TYR A 417 3.64 16.42 -7.73
C TYR A 417 4.51 16.35 -6.46
N VAL A 418 5.22 17.42 -6.11
CA VAL A 418 5.83 17.53 -4.78
C VAL A 418 4.80 17.52 -3.66
N ALA A 419 3.57 17.99 -3.93
CA ALA A 419 2.48 17.99 -2.96
C ALA A 419 1.96 16.58 -2.68
N LYS A 420 1.80 15.77 -3.71
CA LYS A 420 1.37 14.37 -3.62
C LYS A 420 1.80 13.62 -4.87
N ARG A 421 2.53 12.49 -4.67
CA ARG A 421 2.82 11.55 -5.74
C ARG A 421 1.53 10.94 -6.31
N MET A 422 1.49 10.74 -7.62
CA MET A 422 0.49 9.91 -8.28
C MET A 422 1.10 8.53 -8.56
N GLU A 423 0.47 7.48 -8.08
CA GLU A 423 0.84 6.10 -8.35
C GLU A 423 -0.39 5.37 -8.89
N ILE A 424 -0.34 4.91 -10.13
CA ILE A 424 -1.41 4.16 -10.79
C ILE A 424 -0.84 2.83 -11.24
N GLY A 425 -1.41 1.75 -10.72
CA GLY A 425 -1.24 0.40 -11.22
C GLY A 425 -2.45 -0.01 -12.06
N ALA A 426 -2.23 -0.66 -13.19
CA ALA A 426 -3.31 -1.22 -13.99
C ALA A 426 -2.95 -2.62 -14.43
N VAL A 427 -3.96 -3.45 -14.65
CA VAL A 427 -3.77 -4.85 -15.07
C VAL A 427 -4.81 -5.29 -16.08
N MET A 428 -4.42 -6.29 -16.87
CA MET A 428 -5.32 -7.06 -17.74
C MET A 428 -5.40 -8.49 -17.22
N GLY A 429 -6.62 -9.00 -17.12
CA GLY A 429 -6.89 -10.40 -16.78
C GLY A 429 -7.83 -11.05 -17.79
N ALA A 430 -7.91 -12.36 -17.80
CA ALA A 430 -8.85 -13.08 -18.66
C ALA A 430 -9.29 -14.40 -18.02
N ALA A 431 -10.48 -14.86 -18.39
CA ALA A 431 -10.99 -16.19 -18.07
C ALA A 431 -12.00 -16.66 -19.10
N PRO A 432 -12.09 -17.97 -19.39
CA PRO A 432 -13.21 -18.51 -20.17
C PRO A 432 -14.53 -18.18 -19.48
N ARG A 433 -15.49 -17.59 -20.19
CA ARG A 433 -16.79 -17.18 -19.61
C ARG A 433 -17.49 -18.35 -18.90
N ARG A 434 -17.38 -19.56 -19.42
CA ARG A 434 -17.94 -20.79 -18.84
C ARG A 434 -17.40 -21.11 -17.44
N ALA A 435 -16.19 -20.65 -17.10
CA ALA A 435 -15.56 -20.87 -15.80
C ALA A 435 -15.96 -19.82 -14.76
N VAL A 436 -16.50 -18.69 -15.19
CA VAL A 436 -16.92 -17.60 -14.31
C VAL A 436 -18.34 -17.81 -13.82
N LYS A 437 -18.50 -18.09 -12.53
CA LYS A 437 -19.82 -18.27 -11.89
C LYS A 437 -20.10 -17.10 -10.96
N ARG A 438 -21.25 -16.47 -11.18
CA ARG A 438 -21.79 -15.34 -10.39
C ARG A 438 -22.97 -15.87 -9.55
N LEU A 439 -22.65 -16.52 -8.42
CA LEU A 439 -23.63 -17.13 -7.54
C LEU A 439 -23.61 -16.44 -6.19
N ASN A 440 -24.79 -16.31 -5.57
CA ASN A 440 -24.92 -15.87 -4.19
C ASN A 440 -24.79 -17.07 -3.25
N SER A 441 -24.33 -16.83 -2.03
CA SER A 441 -24.31 -17.85 -0.98
C SER A 441 -25.69 -18.09 -0.38
N ASP A 442 -25.96 -19.34 -0.03
CA ASP A 442 -27.21 -19.76 0.62
C ASP A 442 -26.98 -20.15 2.09
N PRO A 443 -28.01 -20.11 2.94
CA PRO A 443 -27.93 -20.62 4.30
C PRO A 443 -27.46 -22.08 4.34
N GLY A 444 -26.35 -22.33 5.03
CA GLY A 444 -25.72 -23.66 5.13
C GLY A 444 -24.44 -23.79 4.29
N ASP A 445 -24.13 -22.85 3.43
CA ASP A 445 -22.87 -22.80 2.71
C ASP A 445 -21.69 -22.60 3.68
N LYS A 446 -20.55 -23.16 3.31
CA LYS A 446 -19.34 -23.04 4.10
C LYS A 446 -18.50 -21.84 3.62
N ILE A 447 -18.15 -20.99 4.57
CA ILE A 447 -17.24 -19.87 4.34
C ILE A 447 -15.81 -20.37 4.54
N ILE A 448 -14.97 -20.24 3.52
CA ILE A 448 -13.57 -20.62 3.56
C ILE A 448 -12.72 -19.37 3.47
N LEU A 449 -11.89 -19.09 4.49
CA LEU A 449 -10.88 -18.04 4.47
C LEU A 449 -9.56 -18.63 3.98
N LEU A 450 -9.09 -18.16 2.84
CA LEU A 450 -7.82 -18.56 2.24
C LEU A 450 -6.89 -17.34 2.16
N GLY A 451 -5.68 -17.47 2.70
CA GLY A 451 -4.72 -16.37 2.69
C GLY A 451 -3.53 -16.61 3.60
N GLY A 452 -2.82 -15.56 3.92
CA GLY A 452 -1.68 -15.52 4.83
C GLY A 452 -1.95 -14.68 6.07
N ARG A 453 -0.94 -14.59 6.94
CA ARG A 453 -0.96 -13.69 8.10
C ARG A 453 -0.87 -12.23 7.64
N THR A 454 -1.35 -11.34 8.48
CA THR A 454 -1.27 -9.89 8.30
C THR A 454 -0.73 -9.22 9.55
N GLY A 455 -0.17 -8.00 9.41
CA GLY A 455 0.12 -7.10 10.50
C GLY A 455 -1.06 -6.19 10.83
N ARG A 456 -0.79 -5.12 11.58
CA ARG A 456 -1.74 -4.01 11.83
C ARG A 456 -1.61 -2.87 10.81
N ASP A 457 -0.72 -3.04 9.84
CA ASP A 457 -0.51 -2.14 8.72
C ASP A 457 -1.77 -2.06 7.84
N GLY A 458 -2.03 -0.88 7.30
CA GLY A 458 -3.14 -0.61 6.38
C GLY A 458 -4.51 -0.40 7.00
N CYS A 459 -4.72 -0.64 8.30
CA CYS A 459 -6.03 -0.47 8.94
C CYS A 459 -6.50 1.00 8.97
N GLY A 460 -5.58 1.98 8.90
CA GLY A 460 -5.86 3.41 8.82
C GLY A 460 -5.80 3.99 7.40
N GLY A 461 -5.59 3.17 6.37
CA GLY A 461 -5.30 3.65 5.01
C GLY A 461 -6.41 4.48 4.38
N ALA A 462 -7.66 4.09 4.55
CA ALA A 462 -8.81 4.80 3.97
C ALA A 462 -8.97 6.21 4.57
N THR A 463 -8.94 6.34 5.89
CA THR A 463 -9.00 7.64 6.59
C THR A 463 -7.75 8.48 6.37
N GLY A 464 -6.57 7.87 6.38
CA GLY A 464 -5.30 8.54 6.12
C GLY A 464 -5.23 9.19 4.74
N SER A 465 -5.77 8.54 3.73
CA SER A 465 -5.84 9.06 2.36
C SER A 465 -6.66 10.36 2.24
N SER A 466 -7.58 10.61 3.17
CA SER A 466 -8.46 11.78 3.19
C SER A 466 -7.87 12.97 3.96
N LYS A 467 -6.74 12.79 4.64
CA LYS A 467 -6.09 13.83 5.46
C LYS A 467 -5.00 14.58 4.67
N ALA A 468 -4.82 15.85 5.02
CA ALA A 468 -3.69 16.63 4.53
C ALA A 468 -2.39 16.22 5.25
N HIS A 469 -1.29 16.13 4.50
CA HIS A 469 0.03 15.94 5.08
C HIS A 469 0.51 17.18 5.83
N ASN A 470 1.12 16.96 6.99
CA ASN A 470 1.80 17.98 7.79
C ASN A 470 3.18 17.48 8.22
N SER A 471 3.91 18.28 8.99
CA SER A 471 5.26 17.93 9.45
C SER A 471 5.34 16.70 10.38
N GLN A 472 4.22 16.24 10.93
CA GLN A 472 4.13 15.07 11.82
C GLN A 472 3.60 13.82 11.11
N SER A 473 3.25 13.92 9.83
CA SER A 473 2.61 12.81 9.10
C SER A 473 3.48 11.55 9.10
N LEU A 474 4.79 11.68 8.91
CA LEU A 474 5.70 10.52 8.92
C LEU A 474 5.82 9.83 10.29
N GLU A 475 5.50 10.54 11.38
CA GLU A 475 5.55 9.97 12.73
C GLU A 475 4.24 9.27 13.12
N THR A 476 3.12 9.59 12.46
CA THR A 476 1.78 9.14 12.86
C THR A 476 1.11 8.20 11.87
N CYS A 477 1.65 8.02 10.67
CA CYS A 477 1.02 7.27 9.58
C CYS A 477 1.33 5.76 9.57
N GLY A 478 1.94 5.19 10.61
CA GLY A 478 2.33 3.77 10.64
C GLY A 478 1.19 2.78 10.38
N ALA A 479 -0.03 3.10 10.86
CA ALA A 479 -1.23 2.28 10.61
C ALA A 479 -1.81 2.47 9.19
N GLU A 480 -1.33 3.43 8.42
CA GLU A 480 -1.79 3.75 7.07
C GLU A 480 -0.94 3.04 5.99
N VAL A 481 0.22 2.49 6.38
CA VAL A 481 1.09 1.68 5.51
C VAL A 481 0.38 0.39 5.15
N GLN A 482 0.34 0.07 3.86
CA GLN A 482 -0.22 -1.18 3.37
C GLN A 482 0.90 -2.08 2.86
N LYS A 483 0.91 -3.35 3.28
CA LYS A 483 1.87 -4.35 2.84
C LYS A 483 1.16 -5.55 2.23
N GLY A 484 1.57 -5.92 1.01
CA GLY A 484 1.06 -7.09 0.32
C GLY A 484 1.90 -8.33 0.58
N ASN A 485 1.32 -9.50 0.30
CA ASN A 485 2.04 -10.79 0.33
C ASN A 485 1.97 -11.45 -1.05
N PRO A 486 2.85 -11.05 -2.00
CA PRO A 486 2.82 -11.56 -3.37
C PRO A 486 2.98 -13.09 -3.47
N PRO A 487 3.81 -13.79 -2.66
CA PRO A 487 3.89 -15.23 -2.70
C PRO A 487 2.57 -15.92 -2.35
N THR A 488 1.83 -15.39 -1.38
CA THR A 488 0.50 -15.90 -1.01
C THR A 488 -0.51 -15.63 -2.12
N GLU A 489 -0.53 -14.41 -2.67
CA GLU A 489 -1.40 -14.05 -3.80
C GLU A 489 -1.11 -14.91 -5.03
N ARG A 490 0.16 -15.19 -5.32
CA ARG A 490 0.55 -16.13 -6.41
C ARG A 490 0.00 -17.53 -6.21
N LYS A 491 -0.03 -18.03 -4.99
CA LYS A 491 -0.59 -19.36 -4.69
C LYS A 491 -2.11 -19.42 -4.87
N ILE A 492 -2.80 -18.30 -4.62
CA ILE A 492 -4.25 -18.19 -4.78
C ILE A 492 -4.63 -18.03 -6.26
N GLN A 493 -3.86 -17.24 -7.02
CA GLN A 493 -4.03 -17.05 -8.45
C GLN A 493 -3.79 -18.34 -9.25
#